data_fe02a9ff867f0cd4f1779745cc21d991
#
_entry.id   fe02a9ff867f0cd4f1779745cc21d991
#
_cell.length_a   1.000
_cell.length_b   1.000
_cell.length_c   1.000
_cell.angle_alpha   90.00
_cell.angle_beta   90.00
_cell.angle_gamma   90.00
#
_symmetry.space_group_name_H-M   'P 1'
#
loop_
_entity.id
_entity.type
_entity.pdbx_description
1 polymer ?
#
loop_
_entity_poly.entity_id
_entity_poly.type
_entity_poly.pdbx_seq_one_letter_code
_entity_poly.pdbx_strand_id
1 'polypeptide(L)'
;MILKRLFLLIFPLYISLLASYSIAQEAINTTATTKNNTKLEQPWLIVGGLAFHSCRTCGFRESNPGIAAQWQSPWFEELTGLENTRLTAGAYINSNDRNSVYAGAQWLPWSYGPVKLGLQAVIITGYKEAAITPVLLPLISVETQHVGVDIYAVPKLAKVSSAVFATFKVRF
;
A
#
# COMPACT_ATOMS: atom_id res chain seq x y z
N MET A 1 22.25 -6.73 17.12
CA MET A 1 21.57 -7.70 18.00
C MET A 1 20.27 -7.17 18.60
N ILE A 2 20.07 -5.88 18.79
CA ILE A 2 18.88 -5.25 19.41
C ILE A 2 17.64 -5.28 18.47
N LEU A 3 17.83 -5.12 17.17
CA LEU A 3 16.73 -5.05 16.19
C LEU A 3 15.94 -6.37 16.02
N LYS A 4 16.62 -7.54 16.20
CA LYS A 4 15.94 -8.85 16.17
C LYS A 4 15.02 -9.08 17.38
N ARG A 5 15.36 -8.51 18.53
CA ARG A 5 14.52 -8.63 19.74
C ARG A 5 13.29 -7.73 19.72
N LEU A 6 13.38 -6.58 19.05
CA LEU A 6 12.24 -5.67 18.90
C LEU A 6 11.16 -6.24 17.96
N PHE A 7 11.57 -6.93 16.89
CA PHE A 7 10.65 -7.56 15.94
C PHE A 7 9.88 -8.74 16.57
N LEU A 8 10.53 -9.50 17.47
CA LEU A 8 9.92 -10.63 18.19
C LEU A 8 8.89 -10.20 19.26
N LEU A 9 8.96 -8.96 19.74
CA LEU A 9 8.02 -8.43 20.74
C LEU A 9 6.82 -7.71 20.14
N ILE A 10 6.98 -7.09 18.96
CA ILE A 10 5.91 -6.35 18.29
C ILE A 10 4.98 -7.29 17.53
N PHE A 11 5.51 -8.37 16.96
CA PHE A 11 4.71 -9.31 16.16
C PHE A 11 3.62 -10.05 16.93
N PRO A 12 3.86 -10.59 18.15
CA PRO A 12 2.80 -11.22 18.94
C PRO A 12 1.79 -10.22 19.52
N LEU A 13 2.20 -8.97 19.78
CA LEU A 13 1.27 -7.93 20.24
C LEU A 13 0.30 -7.54 19.12
N TYR A 14 0.76 -7.53 17.87
CA TYR A 14 -0.06 -7.24 16.69
C TYR A 14 -1.08 -8.36 16.42
N ILE A 15 -0.68 -9.63 16.60
CA ILE A 15 -1.56 -10.79 16.43
C ILE A 15 -2.64 -10.83 17.53
N SER A 16 -2.30 -10.47 18.77
CA SER A 16 -3.27 -10.45 19.87
C SER A 16 -4.29 -9.31 19.71
N LEU A 17 -3.91 -8.17 19.13
CA LEU A 17 -4.84 -7.07 18.82
C LEU A 17 -5.82 -7.48 17.69
N LEU A 18 -5.35 -8.21 16.68
CA LEU A 18 -6.19 -8.72 15.59
C LEU A 18 -7.18 -9.78 16.07
N ALA A 19 -6.78 -10.65 16.99
CA ALA A 19 -7.66 -11.67 17.57
C ALA A 19 -8.78 -11.06 18.40
N SER A 20 -8.50 -9.99 19.13
CA SER A 20 -9.51 -9.27 19.94
C SER A 20 -10.54 -8.52 19.06
N TYR A 21 -10.13 -8.09 17.86
CA TYR A 21 -11.01 -7.43 16.91
C TYR A 21 -12.01 -8.39 16.27
N SER A 22 -11.60 -9.63 16.01
CA SER A 22 -12.45 -10.68 15.41
C SER A 22 -13.63 -11.06 16.31
N ILE A 23 -13.42 -11.11 17.62
CA ILE A 23 -14.47 -11.52 18.58
C ILE A 23 -15.53 -10.42 18.76
N ALA A 24 -15.16 -9.15 18.64
CA ALA A 24 -16.10 -8.04 18.73
C ALA A 24 -16.98 -7.92 17.47
N GLN A 25 -16.51 -8.37 16.32
CA GLN A 25 -17.22 -8.26 15.04
C GLN A 25 -18.27 -9.38 14.85
N GLU A 26 -18.05 -10.54 15.46
CA GLU A 26 -19.00 -11.67 15.41
C GLU A 26 -20.32 -11.35 16.16
N ALA A 27 -20.27 -10.49 17.17
CA ALA A 27 -21.43 -10.06 17.95
C ALA A 27 -22.31 -9.01 17.20
N ILE A 28 -21.80 -8.34 16.20
CA ILE A 28 -22.51 -7.29 15.43
C ILE A 28 -23.15 -7.84 14.14
N ASN A 29 -22.63 -8.94 13.60
CA ASN A 29 -23.05 -9.48 12.30
C ASN A 29 -24.27 -10.39 12.29
N THR A 30 -24.99 -10.54 13.41
CA THR A 30 -26.21 -11.34 13.44
C THR A 30 -27.44 -10.60 12.89
N THR A 31 -27.30 -9.35 12.42
CA THR A 31 -28.42 -8.57 11.89
C THR A 31 -27.98 -7.75 10.68
N ALA A 32 -27.86 -8.36 9.53
CA ALA A 32 -28.08 -7.75 8.21
C ALA A 32 -27.43 -8.58 7.07
N THR A 33 -28.04 -9.70 6.73
CA THR A 33 -27.78 -10.32 5.43
C THR A 33 -28.56 -9.56 4.36
N THR A 34 -28.09 -8.37 4.03
CA THR A 34 -28.43 -7.74 2.75
C THR A 34 -27.20 -7.88 1.87
N LYS A 35 -27.21 -8.88 1.02
CA LYS A 35 -26.21 -9.10 0.00
C LYS A 35 -26.31 -7.95 -1.01
N ASN A 36 -25.67 -6.81 -0.67
CA ASN A 36 -25.51 -5.73 -1.62
C ASN A 36 -24.66 -6.26 -2.76
N ASN A 37 -25.22 -6.29 -3.97
CA ASN A 37 -24.48 -6.43 -5.21
C ASN A 37 -23.57 -5.22 -5.38
N THR A 38 -22.47 -5.19 -4.63
CA THR A 38 -21.46 -4.12 -4.73
C THR A 38 -20.79 -4.28 -6.09
N LYS A 39 -21.18 -3.42 -7.03
CA LYS A 39 -20.55 -3.34 -8.34
C LYS A 39 -19.06 -3.11 -8.11
N LEU A 40 -18.20 -4.06 -8.49
CA LEU A 40 -16.75 -3.92 -8.38
C LEU A 40 -16.31 -2.65 -9.08
N GLU A 41 -15.42 -1.91 -8.41
CA GLU A 41 -14.79 -0.74 -9.02
C GLU A 41 -13.97 -1.18 -10.24
N GLN A 42 -13.99 -0.37 -11.30
CA GLN A 42 -13.11 -0.58 -12.43
C GLN A 42 -11.65 -0.49 -11.98
N PRO A 43 -10.75 -1.32 -12.54
CA PRO A 43 -9.33 -1.28 -12.20
C PRO A 43 -8.71 0.09 -12.50
N TRP A 44 -7.73 0.47 -11.69
CA TRP A 44 -6.88 1.62 -11.94
C TRP A 44 -5.61 1.17 -12.67
N LEU A 45 -5.23 1.95 -13.67
CA LEU A 45 -3.92 1.91 -14.31
C LEU A 45 -3.04 3.00 -13.71
N ILE A 46 -1.88 2.63 -13.16
CA ILE A 46 -0.88 3.56 -12.64
C ILE A 46 0.13 3.85 -13.75
N VAL A 47 0.42 5.14 -13.98
CA VAL A 47 1.24 5.60 -15.12
C VAL A 47 2.47 6.39 -14.65
N GLY A 48 3.23 5.84 -13.75
CA GLY A 48 4.46 6.42 -13.23
C GLY A 48 4.29 7.16 -11.90
N GLY A 49 5.38 7.77 -11.44
CA GLY A 49 5.43 8.45 -10.17
C GLY A 49 6.59 9.43 -10.03
N LEU A 50 6.53 10.21 -8.95
CA LEU A 50 7.56 11.16 -8.54
C LEU A 50 7.99 10.84 -7.11
N ALA A 51 9.29 10.91 -6.83
CA ALA A 51 9.86 10.68 -5.50
C ALA A 51 10.62 11.93 -5.02
N PHE A 52 10.27 12.43 -3.86
CA PHE A 52 10.94 13.56 -3.22
C PHE A 52 11.72 13.07 -2.02
N HIS A 53 13.04 13.02 -2.14
CA HIS A 53 13.94 12.53 -1.09
C HIS A 53 14.39 13.66 -0.18
N SER A 54 14.53 13.36 1.11
CA SER A 54 15.10 14.32 2.08
C SER A 54 16.60 14.62 1.83
N CYS A 55 17.33 13.67 1.24
CA CYS A 55 18.71 13.84 0.83
C CYS A 55 18.79 14.33 -0.62
N ARG A 56 18.93 15.64 -0.82
CA ARG A 56 19.02 16.21 -2.16
C ARG A 56 20.35 15.99 -2.87
N THR A 57 21.42 15.70 -2.11
CA THR A 57 22.79 15.49 -2.63
C THR A 57 23.12 14.00 -2.85
N CYS A 58 22.18 13.10 -2.56
CA CYS A 58 22.42 11.65 -2.66
C CYS A 58 22.30 11.11 -4.08
N GLY A 59 21.97 11.93 -5.08
CA GLY A 59 21.88 11.52 -6.48
C GLY A 59 20.69 10.59 -6.79
N PHE A 60 19.65 10.63 -5.96
CA PHE A 60 18.44 9.86 -6.21
C PHE A 60 17.65 10.45 -7.38
N ARG A 61 17.12 9.56 -8.21
CA ARG A 61 16.18 9.93 -9.26
C ARG A 61 14.83 10.32 -8.65
N GLU A 62 14.29 11.46 -9.08
CA GLU A 62 12.98 11.93 -8.62
C GLU A 62 11.83 11.48 -9.53
N SER A 63 12.08 11.25 -10.82
CA SER A 63 11.09 10.73 -11.76
C SER A 63 11.18 9.21 -11.83
N ASN A 64 10.11 8.52 -11.49
CA ASN A 64 10.02 7.06 -11.45
C ASN A 64 9.00 6.56 -12.48
N PRO A 65 9.39 6.52 -13.80
CA PRO A 65 8.50 6.03 -14.83
C PRO A 65 8.20 4.56 -14.61
N GLY A 66 6.95 4.18 -14.84
CA GLY A 66 6.50 2.81 -14.63
C GLY A 66 5.05 2.62 -15.02
N ILE A 67 4.60 1.40 -14.93
CA ILE A 67 3.21 1.00 -15.16
C ILE A 67 2.81 -0.02 -14.12
N ALA A 68 1.59 0.11 -13.60
CA ALA A 68 1.03 -0.85 -12.66
C ALA A 68 -0.50 -0.88 -12.76
N ALA A 69 -1.09 -1.90 -12.16
CA ALA A 69 -2.54 -2.02 -12.02
C ALA A 69 -2.92 -2.12 -10.53
N GLN A 70 -4.10 -1.60 -10.20
CA GLN A 70 -4.77 -1.78 -8.92
C GLN A 70 -6.20 -2.25 -9.18
N TRP A 71 -6.67 -3.23 -8.41
CA TRP A 71 -8.02 -3.76 -8.54
C TRP A 71 -8.56 -4.24 -7.21
N GLN A 72 -9.87 -4.12 -6.99
CA GLN A 72 -10.55 -4.73 -5.86
C GLN A 72 -10.49 -6.25 -5.97
N SER A 73 -10.39 -6.91 -4.84
CA SER A 73 -10.32 -8.36 -4.76
C SER A 73 -11.23 -8.89 -3.65
N PRO A 74 -12.52 -9.18 -3.95
CA PRO A 74 -13.47 -9.65 -2.95
C PRO A 74 -13.00 -10.90 -2.20
N TRP A 75 -12.35 -11.83 -2.91
CA TRP A 75 -11.80 -13.02 -2.28
C TRP A 75 -10.70 -12.70 -1.26
N PHE A 76 -9.90 -11.66 -1.53
CA PHE A 76 -8.85 -11.23 -0.60
C PHE A 76 -9.45 -10.50 0.61
N GLU A 77 -10.50 -9.71 0.41
CA GLU A 77 -11.27 -9.07 1.49
C GLU A 77 -11.93 -10.13 2.39
N GLU A 78 -12.53 -11.15 1.79
CA GLU A 78 -13.14 -12.28 2.52
C GLU A 78 -12.08 -13.08 3.31
N LEU A 79 -10.93 -13.36 2.70
CA LEU A 79 -9.84 -14.11 3.33
C LEU A 79 -9.22 -13.36 4.51
N THR A 80 -9.08 -12.05 4.41
CA THR A 80 -8.36 -11.21 5.40
C THR A 80 -9.28 -10.49 6.37
N GLY A 81 -10.56 -10.36 6.06
CA GLY A 81 -11.51 -9.51 6.79
C GLY A 81 -11.24 -8.00 6.63
N LEU A 82 -10.34 -7.60 5.72
CA LEU A 82 -9.98 -6.22 5.48
C LEU A 82 -10.79 -5.64 4.32
N GLU A 83 -11.91 -5.01 4.63
CA GLU A 83 -12.73 -4.31 3.64
C GLU A 83 -11.98 -3.13 2.99
N ASN A 84 -12.39 -2.75 1.78
CA ASN A 84 -11.77 -1.68 1.00
C ASN A 84 -10.30 -1.95 0.65
N THR A 85 -9.99 -3.21 0.36
CA THR A 85 -8.66 -3.63 -0.06
C THR A 85 -8.56 -3.72 -1.57
N ARG A 86 -7.45 -3.24 -2.11
CA ARG A 86 -7.07 -3.37 -3.51
C ARG A 86 -5.77 -4.12 -3.62
N LEU A 87 -5.69 -5.08 -4.51
CA LEU A 87 -4.42 -5.66 -4.93
C LEU A 87 -3.73 -4.71 -5.90
N THR A 88 -2.40 -4.71 -5.89
CA THR A 88 -1.58 -3.88 -6.77
C THR A 88 -0.37 -4.66 -7.25
N ALA A 89 -0.02 -4.49 -8.52
CA ALA A 89 1.20 -5.05 -9.08
C ALA A 89 1.71 -4.18 -10.23
N GLY A 90 3.03 -4.09 -10.39
CA GLY A 90 3.61 -3.28 -11.45
C GLY A 90 5.13 -3.32 -11.52
N ALA A 91 5.64 -2.54 -12.47
CA ALA A 91 7.06 -2.36 -12.71
C ALA A 91 7.38 -0.87 -12.90
N TYR A 92 8.52 -0.43 -12.39
CA TYR A 92 8.98 0.95 -12.49
C TYR A 92 10.50 1.06 -12.40
N ILE A 93 11.03 2.20 -12.83
CA ILE A 93 12.44 2.54 -12.58
C ILE A 93 12.52 3.23 -11.21
N ASN A 94 13.22 2.61 -10.27
CA ASN A 94 13.32 3.11 -8.90
C ASN A 94 14.30 4.30 -8.79
N SER A 95 14.36 4.91 -7.60
CA SER A 95 15.21 6.07 -7.35
C SER A 95 16.74 5.80 -7.44
N ASN A 96 17.14 4.54 -7.56
CA ASN A 96 18.53 4.11 -7.80
C ASN A 96 18.81 3.80 -9.28
N ASP A 97 17.96 4.25 -10.20
CA ASP A 97 18.04 3.96 -11.65
C ASP A 97 18.00 2.46 -11.99
N ARG A 98 17.25 1.65 -11.22
CA ARG A 98 17.10 0.22 -11.45
C ARG A 98 15.66 -0.17 -11.73
N ASN A 99 15.49 -1.20 -12.53
CA ASN A 99 14.20 -1.81 -12.73
C ASN A 99 13.74 -2.50 -11.45
N SER A 100 12.52 -2.19 -11.03
CA SER A 100 11.83 -2.78 -9.90
C SER A 100 10.50 -3.34 -10.34
N VAL A 101 10.15 -4.49 -9.82
CA VAL A 101 8.78 -5.01 -9.85
C VAL A 101 8.25 -5.08 -8.44
N TYR A 102 6.95 -4.88 -8.28
CA TYR A 102 6.31 -5.00 -6.98
C TYR A 102 4.94 -5.64 -7.10
N ALA A 103 4.52 -6.25 -6.02
CA ALA A 103 3.15 -6.76 -5.84
C ALA A 103 2.75 -6.69 -4.37
N GLY A 104 1.46 -6.52 -4.12
CA GLY A 104 0.92 -6.49 -2.77
C GLY A 104 -0.49 -5.93 -2.70
N ALA A 105 -0.84 -5.30 -1.58
CA ALA A 105 -2.17 -4.79 -1.33
C ALA A 105 -2.14 -3.38 -0.73
N GLN A 106 -3.19 -2.63 -1.03
CA GLN A 106 -3.55 -1.39 -0.37
C GLN A 106 -4.81 -1.64 0.46
N TRP A 107 -4.79 -1.26 1.70
CA TRP A 107 -5.94 -1.24 2.59
C TRP A 107 -6.34 0.20 2.88
N LEU A 108 -7.57 0.59 2.52
CA LEU A 108 -8.07 1.96 2.54
C LEU A 108 -9.33 2.07 3.43
N PRO A 109 -9.21 1.82 4.77
CA PRO A 109 -10.36 1.73 5.67
C PRO A 109 -11.10 3.06 5.86
N TRP A 110 -10.43 4.19 5.66
CA TRP A 110 -11.04 5.49 5.87
C TRP A 110 -11.22 6.21 4.54
N SER A 111 -12.46 6.64 4.28
CA SER A 111 -12.84 7.40 3.08
C SER A 111 -13.58 8.66 3.49
N TYR A 112 -13.14 9.80 2.98
CA TYR A 112 -13.77 11.10 3.19
C TYR A 112 -13.87 11.83 1.85
N GLY A 113 -15.01 11.70 1.20
CA GLY A 113 -15.21 12.18 -0.15
C GLY A 113 -14.19 11.58 -1.13
N PRO A 114 -13.41 12.39 -1.85
CA PRO A 114 -12.39 11.91 -2.79
C PRO A 114 -11.12 11.41 -2.11
N VAL A 115 -10.95 11.66 -0.80
CA VAL A 115 -9.74 11.33 -0.05
C VAL A 115 -9.92 10.02 0.67
N LYS A 116 -8.98 9.09 0.49
CA LYS A 116 -8.91 7.81 1.20
C LYS A 116 -7.58 7.72 1.93
N LEU A 117 -7.60 7.18 3.14
CA LEU A 117 -6.42 6.99 3.98
C LEU A 117 -6.23 5.52 4.29
N GLY A 118 -4.98 5.08 4.34
CA GLY A 118 -4.69 3.70 4.63
C GLY A 118 -3.23 3.33 4.61
N LEU A 119 -2.97 2.08 4.27
CA LEU A 119 -1.64 1.48 4.24
C LEU A 119 -1.44 0.74 2.91
N GLN A 120 -0.22 0.72 2.43
CA GLN A 120 0.21 -0.17 1.36
C GLN A 120 1.26 -1.15 1.88
N ALA A 121 0.99 -2.44 1.74
CA ALA A 121 1.93 -3.52 2.02
C ALA A 121 2.32 -4.17 0.69
N VAL A 122 3.60 -4.10 0.33
CA VAL A 122 4.10 -4.64 -0.94
C VAL A 122 5.46 -5.31 -0.76
N ILE A 123 5.76 -6.22 -1.65
CA ILE A 123 7.08 -6.78 -1.85
C ILE A 123 7.66 -6.12 -3.10
N ILE A 124 8.87 -5.57 -3.00
CA ILE A 124 9.55 -4.85 -4.07
C ILE A 124 10.90 -5.48 -4.35
N THR A 125 11.29 -5.53 -5.61
CA THR A 125 12.63 -5.97 -6.06
C THR A 125 13.46 -4.81 -6.59
N GLY A 126 14.73 -5.07 -6.94
CA GLY A 126 15.59 -4.11 -7.63
C GLY A 126 16.37 -3.14 -6.72
N TYR A 127 16.31 -3.29 -5.41
CA TYR A 127 17.14 -2.54 -4.47
C TYR A 127 18.50 -3.22 -4.22
N LYS A 128 19.53 -2.40 -3.93
CA LYS A 128 20.91 -2.90 -3.73
C LYS A 128 21.05 -3.72 -2.46
N GLU A 129 20.26 -3.36 -1.46
CA GLU A 129 20.38 -3.91 -0.11
C GLU A 129 19.78 -5.31 0.03
N ALA A 130 18.78 -5.62 -0.79
CA ALA A 130 18.12 -6.92 -0.81
C ALA A 130 17.43 -7.19 -2.15
N ALA A 131 17.51 -8.44 -2.61
CA ALA A 131 16.84 -8.88 -3.84
C ALA A 131 15.31 -8.71 -3.74
N ILE A 132 14.75 -8.90 -2.53
CA ILE A 132 13.34 -8.76 -2.21
C ILE A 132 13.22 -7.94 -0.93
N THR A 133 12.44 -6.87 -0.97
CA THR A 133 12.25 -5.96 0.16
C THR A 133 10.74 -5.87 0.48
N PRO A 134 10.28 -6.37 1.63
CA PRO A 134 8.93 -6.10 2.11
C PRO A 134 8.85 -4.65 2.61
N VAL A 135 7.79 -3.96 2.22
CA VAL A 135 7.58 -2.54 2.55
C VAL A 135 6.15 -2.33 3.01
N LEU A 136 5.99 -1.58 4.11
CA LEU A 136 4.70 -1.11 4.61
C LEU A 136 4.75 0.42 4.67
N LEU A 137 3.85 1.08 3.95
CA LEU A 137 3.82 2.53 3.81
C LEU A 137 2.44 3.10 4.18
N PRO A 138 2.39 4.19 4.95
CA PRO A 138 1.18 4.99 5.04
C PRO A 138 0.85 5.59 3.66
N LEU A 139 -0.43 5.63 3.36
CA LEU A 139 -0.97 5.98 2.05
C LEU A 139 -2.11 6.99 2.20
N ILE A 140 -2.05 8.04 1.39
CA ILE A 140 -3.16 8.93 1.09
C ILE A 140 -3.48 8.76 -0.39
N SER A 141 -4.73 8.41 -0.70
CA SER A 141 -5.22 8.30 -2.07
C SER A 141 -6.28 9.39 -2.31
N VAL A 142 -6.09 10.18 -3.34
CA VAL A 142 -7.07 11.18 -3.77
C VAL A 142 -7.61 10.75 -5.13
N GLU A 143 -8.91 10.48 -5.20
CA GLU A 143 -9.54 9.84 -6.35
C GLU A 143 -10.77 10.61 -6.82
N THR A 144 -10.84 10.84 -8.11
CA THR A 144 -12.06 11.23 -8.81
C THR A 144 -12.63 10.00 -9.56
N GLN A 145 -13.61 10.24 -10.40
CA GLN A 145 -14.19 9.16 -11.21
C GLN A 145 -13.18 8.50 -12.16
N HIS A 146 -12.25 9.27 -12.75
CA HIS A 146 -11.36 8.78 -13.81
C HIS A 146 -9.88 8.96 -13.52
N VAL A 147 -9.51 9.86 -12.62
CA VAL A 147 -8.10 10.14 -12.28
C VAL A 147 -7.87 10.13 -10.78
N GLY A 148 -6.67 9.77 -10.36
CA GLY A 148 -6.29 9.78 -8.97
C GLY A 148 -4.79 9.91 -8.77
N VAL A 149 -4.42 10.18 -7.53
CA VAL A 149 -3.04 10.25 -7.06
C VAL A 149 -2.93 9.48 -5.75
N ASP A 150 -1.96 8.60 -5.67
CA ASP A 150 -1.57 7.92 -4.43
C ASP A 150 -0.29 8.55 -3.90
N ILE A 151 -0.28 8.97 -2.65
CA ILE A 151 0.86 9.59 -1.97
C ILE A 151 1.29 8.67 -0.84
N TYR A 152 2.56 8.28 -0.85
CA TYR A 152 3.17 7.39 0.13
C TYR A 152 4.25 8.12 0.91
N ALA A 153 4.32 7.90 2.22
CA ALA A 153 5.43 8.37 3.03
C ALA A 153 6.40 7.22 3.32
N VAL A 154 7.64 7.39 2.92
CA VAL A 154 8.74 6.46 3.24
C VAL A 154 9.49 7.01 4.46
N PRO A 155 9.37 6.37 5.63
CA PRO A 155 10.04 6.85 6.83
C PRO A 155 11.56 6.66 6.70
N LYS A 156 12.31 7.51 7.40
CA LYS A 156 13.77 7.34 7.52
C LYS A 156 14.06 6.07 8.34
N LEU A 157 14.70 5.11 7.71
CA LEU A 157 15.18 3.88 8.35
C LEU A 157 16.71 3.86 8.23
N ALA A 158 17.43 3.32 9.19
CA ALA A 158 18.88 3.28 9.35
C ALA A 158 19.76 3.67 8.14
N LYS A 159 19.55 3.04 6.98
CA LYS A 159 20.29 3.26 5.72
C LYS A 159 19.43 3.83 4.59
N VAL A 160 18.12 4.10 4.84
CA VAL A 160 17.17 4.59 3.84
C VAL A 160 16.84 6.05 4.16
N SER A 161 17.02 6.92 3.19
CA SER A 161 16.58 8.30 3.26
C SER A 161 15.06 8.37 3.28
N SER A 162 14.47 9.27 4.09
CA SER A 162 13.05 9.51 4.01
C SER A 162 12.67 10.10 2.65
N ALA A 163 11.51 9.70 2.16
CA ALA A 163 10.98 10.20 0.89
C ALA A 163 9.46 10.32 0.95
N VAL A 164 8.92 11.18 0.11
CA VAL A 164 7.50 11.17 -0.27
C VAL A 164 7.44 10.71 -1.71
N PHE A 165 6.60 9.73 -1.98
CA PHE A 165 6.41 9.17 -3.31
C PHE A 165 4.96 9.38 -3.75
N ALA A 166 4.76 9.95 -4.95
CA ALA A 166 3.44 10.16 -5.53
C ALA A 166 3.31 9.38 -6.84
N THR A 167 2.22 8.64 -7.02
CA THR A 167 1.90 7.95 -8.27
C THR A 167 0.60 8.48 -8.86
N PHE A 168 0.55 8.57 -10.19
CA PHE A 168 -0.65 8.97 -10.93
C PHE A 168 -1.38 7.74 -11.42
N LYS A 169 -2.70 7.78 -11.37
CA LYS A 169 -3.53 6.66 -11.83
C LYS A 169 -4.75 7.13 -12.60
N VAL A 170 -5.17 6.31 -13.57
CA VAL A 170 -6.35 6.56 -14.40
C VAL A 170 -7.21 5.30 -14.46
N ARG A 171 -8.51 5.48 -14.71
CA ARG A 171 -9.44 4.40 -15.04
C ARG A 171 -10.42 4.84 -16.12
N PHE A 172 -10.90 3.89 -16.90
CA PHE A 172 -11.73 4.11 -18.08
C PHE A 172 -13.14 3.58 -17.89
#